data_a28d59bd80b28b18ada95d880239a613
#
_entry.id   a28d59bd80b28b18ada95d880239a613
#
_cell.length_a   1.000
_cell.length_b   1.000
_cell.length_c   1.000
_cell.angle_alpha   90.00
_cell.angle_beta   90.00
_cell.angle_gamma   90.00
#
_symmetry.space_group_name_H-M   'P 1'
#
loop_
_entity.id
_entity.type
_entity.pdbx_description
1 polymer ?
#
loop_
_entity_poly.entity_id
_entity_poly.type
_entity_poly.pdbx_seq_one_letter_code
_entity_poly.pdbx_strand_id
1 'polypeptide(L)'
;MRQERQAQVLEADDLKYVASPDIHMREIDTDHLENIEENRESIEFTVRLSGRPTDAWVQEFDQAYAQTPYTLKPPVHVREDTLRIVYLPRYAGELQGFFRFLGLIVDRSNKETHRTEELHTSSTQERHKAEFREALRRIELPTG
;
A
#
# COMPACT_ATOMS: atom_id res chain seq x y z
N MET A 1 38.09 11.21 -0.30
CA MET A 1 37.93 9.77 -0.47
C MET A 1 37.18 9.12 0.67
N ARG A 2 37.63 9.31 1.89
CA ARG A 2 36.88 8.80 3.04
C ARG A 2 35.53 9.48 3.21
N GLN A 3 35.47 10.75 2.93
CA GLN A 3 34.22 11.50 3.01
C GLN A 3 33.19 11.01 2.01
N GLU A 4 33.65 10.65 0.83
CA GLU A 4 32.77 10.07 -0.17
C GLU A 4 32.18 8.73 0.27
N ARG A 5 32.99 7.90 0.94
CA ARG A 5 32.49 6.64 1.48
C ARG A 5 31.48 6.87 2.60
N GLN A 6 31.70 7.86 3.44
CA GLN A 6 30.75 8.19 4.49
C GLN A 6 29.44 8.69 3.89
N ALA A 7 29.53 9.51 2.84
CA ALA A 7 28.36 9.96 2.13
C ALA A 7 27.59 8.77 1.52
N GLN A 8 28.31 7.82 0.95
CA GLN A 8 27.68 6.61 0.41
C GLN A 8 27.00 5.76 1.46
N VAL A 9 27.59 5.66 2.64
CA VAL A 9 26.99 4.95 3.76
C VAL A 9 25.71 5.63 4.22
N LEU A 10 25.73 6.96 4.28
CA LEU A 10 24.54 7.73 4.62
C LEU A 10 23.46 7.58 3.55
N GLU A 11 23.82 7.56 2.29
CA GLU A 11 22.89 7.30 1.22
C GLU A 11 22.29 5.90 1.31
N ALA A 12 23.10 4.92 1.68
CA ALA A 12 22.60 3.56 1.89
C ALA A 12 21.59 3.48 3.03
N ASP A 13 21.81 4.24 4.11
CA ASP A 13 20.86 4.32 5.20
C ASP A 13 19.57 5.03 4.78
N ASP A 14 19.69 6.08 3.97
CA ASP A 14 18.54 6.75 3.40
C ASP A 14 17.78 5.82 2.46
N LEU A 15 18.49 4.99 1.70
CA LEU A 15 17.88 4.01 0.81
C LEU A 15 17.13 2.90 1.54
N LYS A 16 17.45 2.63 2.80
CA LYS A 16 16.66 1.71 3.62
C LYS A 16 15.26 2.22 3.89
N TYR A 17 15.07 3.51 3.76
CA TYR A 17 13.77 4.12 3.87
C TYR A 17 13.36 4.65 2.51
N VAL A 18 12.95 3.74 1.64
CA VAL A 18 12.34 4.12 0.38
C VAL A 18 10.84 3.81 0.52
N ALA A 19 10.04 4.85 0.37
CA ALA A 19 8.59 4.68 0.39
C ALA A 19 8.16 3.74 -0.73
N SER A 20 7.18 2.90 -0.47
CA SER A 20 6.59 2.03 -1.49
C SER A 20 6.04 2.88 -2.64
N PRO A 21 6.19 2.43 -3.89
CA PRO A 21 5.60 3.15 -5.01
C PRO A 21 4.09 3.28 -4.84
N ASP A 22 3.54 4.40 -5.28
CA ASP A 22 2.10 4.58 -5.33
C ASP A 22 1.47 3.58 -6.29
N ILE A 23 0.32 3.08 -5.92
CA ILE A 23 -0.46 2.17 -6.74
C ILE A 23 -1.52 2.98 -7.49
N HIS A 24 -1.66 2.69 -8.77
CA HIS A 24 -2.64 3.32 -9.64
C HIS A 24 -3.40 2.25 -10.41
N MET A 25 -4.67 2.52 -10.69
CA MET A 25 -5.43 1.70 -11.63
C MET A 25 -4.99 2.06 -13.05
N ARG A 26 -4.56 1.04 -13.79
CA ARG A 26 -3.98 1.24 -15.13
C ARG A 26 -4.93 0.95 -16.26
N GLU A 27 -5.66 -0.15 -16.15
CA GLU A 27 -6.38 -0.69 -17.28
C GLU A 27 -7.51 -1.59 -16.78
N ILE A 28 -8.65 -1.49 -17.42
CA ILE A 28 -9.75 -2.42 -17.18
C ILE A 28 -9.67 -3.53 -18.23
N ASP A 29 -9.61 -4.77 -17.77
CA ASP A 29 -9.63 -5.92 -18.68
C ASP A 29 -11.06 -6.16 -19.12
N THR A 30 -11.34 -5.81 -20.36
CA THR A 30 -12.68 -5.97 -20.94
C THR A 30 -12.85 -7.30 -21.66
N ASP A 31 -11.78 -8.08 -21.83
CA ASP A 31 -11.79 -9.32 -22.59
C ASP A 31 -12.10 -10.55 -21.74
N HIS A 32 -11.83 -10.47 -20.42
CA HIS A 32 -12.01 -11.59 -19.51
C HIS A 32 -13.07 -11.25 -18.48
N LEU A 33 -14.31 -11.56 -18.83
CA LEU A 33 -15.46 -11.38 -17.95
C LEU A 33 -15.96 -12.77 -17.53
N GLU A 34 -16.10 -12.98 -16.22
CA GLU A 34 -16.49 -14.28 -15.70
C GLU A 34 -17.81 -14.20 -14.94
N ASN A 35 -18.69 -15.15 -15.20
CA ASN A 35 -19.92 -15.28 -14.42
C ASN A 35 -19.60 -15.93 -13.09
N ILE A 36 -20.26 -15.46 -12.04
CA ILE A 36 -20.11 -16.03 -10.70
C ILE A 36 -21.15 -17.12 -10.53
N GLU A 37 -20.72 -18.33 -10.20
CA GLU A 37 -21.63 -19.48 -10.07
C GLU A 37 -22.71 -19.27 -9.00
N GLU A 38 -22.34 -18.62 -7.91
CA GLU A 38 -23.22 -18.39 -6.79
C GLU A 38 -24.26 -17.30 -7.07
N ASN A 39 -23.97 -16.41 -8.01
CA ASN A 39 -24.87 -15.35 -8.41
C ASN A 39 -24.70 -15.07 -9.91
N ARG A 40 -25.56 -15.67 -10.71
CA ARG A 40 -25.50 -15.58 -12.17
C ARG A 40 -25.73 -14.17 -12.72
N GLU A 41 -26.30 -13.28 -11.91
CA GLU A 41 -26.49 -11.89 -12.30
C GLU A 41 -25.21 -11.07 -12.15
N SER A 42 -24.22 -11.59 -11.47
CA SER A 42 -22.96 -10.90 -11.23
C SER A 42 -21.89 -11.33 -12.21
N ILE A 43 -21.06 -10.37 -12.58
CA ILE A 43 -19.90 -10.60 -13.44
C ILE A 43 -18.67 -10.14 -12.70
N GLU A 44 -17.65 -10.98 -12.68
CA GLU A 44 -16.33 -10.60 -12.17
C GLU A 44 -15.49 -10.07 -13.31
N PHE A 45 -14.90 -8.92 -13.11
CA PHE A 45 -13.94 -8.35 -14.02
C PHE A 45 -12.70 -7.87 -13.26
N THR A 46 -11.65 -7.59 -14.01
CA THR A 46 -10.34 -7.31 -13.45
C THR A 46 -9.86 -5.93 -13.86
N VAL A 47 -9.29 -5.21 -12.89
CA VAL A 47 -8.59 -3.95 -13.14
C VAL A 47 -7.11 -4.18 -12.86
N ARG A 48 -6.27 -3.89 -13.85
CA ARG A 48 -4.83 -4.00 -13.67
C ARG A 48 -4.30 -2.78 -12.94
N LEU A 49 -3.45 -3.05 -11.94
CA LEU A 49 -2.77 -2.02 -11.18
C LEU A 49 -1.40 -1.71 -11.79
N SER A 50 -0.81 -0.59 -11.38
CA SER A 50 0.50 -0.18 -11.85
C SER A 50 1.65 -1.09 -11.39
N GLY A 51 1.40 -1.89 -10.36
CA GLY A 51 2.36 -2.85 -9.84
C GLY A 51 1.70 -3.70 -8.77
N ARG A 52 2.46 -4.65 -8.25
CA ARG A 52 1.97 -5.50 -7.16
C ARG A 52 2.03 -4.73 -5.84
N PRO A 53 0.90 -4.54 -5.17
CA PRO A 53 0.89 -3.86 -3.87
C PRO A 53 1.61 -4.66 -2.79
N THR A 54 2.13 -3.95 -1.80
CA THR A 54 2.65 -4.58 -0.60
C THR A 54 1.50 -5.08 0.27
N ASP A 55 1.80 -6.00 1.18
CA ASP A 55 0.79 -6.48 2.13
C ASP A 55 0.23 -5.34 2.98
N ALA A 56 1.07 -4.39 3.34
CA ALA A 56 0.63 -3.20 4.09
C ALA A 56 -0.40 -2.39 3.29
N TRP A 57 -0.15 -2.19 2.01
CA TRP A 57 -1.09 -1.47 1.13
C TRP A 57 -2.42 -2.22 1.03
N VAL A 58 -2.36 -3.53 0.87
CA VAL A 58 -3.58 -4.36 0.78
C VAL A 58 -4.41 -4.22 2.04
N GLN A 59 -3.78 -4.25 3.22
CA GLN A 59 -4.49 -4.06 4.49
C GLN A 59 -5.15 -2.69 4.55
N GLU A 60 -4.44 -1.65 4.16
CA GLU A 60 -4.99 -0.28 4.14
C GLU A 60 -6.14 -0.17 3.15
N PHE A 61 -6.01 -0.79 1.99
CA PHE A 61 -7.09 -0.79 1.00
C PHE A 61 -8.33 -1.51 1.52
N ASP A 62 -8.18 -2.71 2.04
CA ASP A 62 -9.31 -3.48 2.56
C ASP A 62 -10.02 -2.74 3.68
N GLN A 63 -9.25 -2.13 4.58
CA GLN A 63 -9.79 -1.35 5.68
C GLN A 63 -10.52 -0.10 5.18
N ALA A 64 -9.91 0.65 4.30
CA ALA A 64 -10.50 1.87 3.74
C ALA A 64 -11.78 1.55 2.96
N TYR A 65 -11.75 0.48 2.17
CA TYR A 65 -12.91 0.04 1.40
C TYR A 65 -14.07 -0.38 2.32
N ALA A 66 -13.76 -1.15 3.35
CA ALA A 66 -14.78 -1.61 4.30
C ALA A 66 -15.38 -0.48 5.12
N GLN A 67 -14.57 0.52 5.49
CA GLN A 67 -15.00 1.61 6.38
C GLN A 67 -15.70 2.76 5.66
N THR A 68 -15.47 2.92 4.37
CA THR A 68 -16.04 4.05 3.64
C THR A 68 -17.39 3.66 3.06
N PRO A 69 -18.48 4.35 3.44
CA PRO A 69 -19.81 4.04 2.93
C PRO A 69 -19.92 4.30 1.43
N TYR A 70 -20.61 3.41 0.76
CA TYR A 70 -20.96 3.59 -0.65
C TYR A 70 -22.21 2.78 -0.97
N THR A 71 -23.14 3.36 -1.71
CA THR A 71 -24.39 2.68 -2.07
C THR A 71 -24.09 1.53 -3.05
N LEU A 72 -24.62 0.35 -2.76
CA LEU A 72 -24.42 -0.84 -3.58
C LEU A 72 -22.95 -1.20 -3.79
N LYS A 73 -22.20 -1.17 -2.67
CA LYS A 73 -20.77 -1.45 -2.69
C LYS A 73 -20.48 -2.89 -3.14
N PRO A 74 -19.88 -3.10 -4.32
CA PRO A 74 -19.58 -4.44 -4.80
C PRO A 74 -18.37 -5.05 -4.10
N PRO A 75 -18.27 -6.38 -4.05
CA PRO A 75 -17.05 -7.02 -3.56
C PRO A 75 -15.85 -6.65 -4.43
N VAL A 76 -14.75 -6.28 -3.79
CA VAL A 76 -13.48 -5.98 -4.45
C VAL A 76 -12.37 -6.71 -3.71
N HIS A 77 -11.54 -7.43 -4.45
CA HIS A 77 -10.41 -8.16 -3.89
C HIS A 77 -9.12 -7.78 -4.60
N VAL A 78 -8.09 -7.50 -3.82
CA VAL A 78 -6.75 -7.32 -4.36
C VAL A 78 -6.14 -8.70 -4.57
N ARG A 79 -5.66 -8.95 -5.79
CA ARG A 79 -5.02 -10.21 -6.11
C ARG A 79 -3.82 -9.97 -7.02
N GLU A 80 -2.63 -10.18 -6.48
CA GLU A 80 -1.38 -9.87 -7.17
C GLU A 80 -1.34 -8.40 -7.58
N ASP A 81 -1.25 -8.11 -8.87
CA ASP A 81 -1.24 -6.74 -9.40
C ASP A 81 -2.59 -6.33 -9.97
N THR A 82 -3.68 -6.92 -9.46
CA THR A 82 -5.03 -6.66 -9.97
C THR A 82 -6.02 -6.42 -8.85
N LEU A 83 -7.09 -5.70 -9.19
CA LEU A 83 -8.33 -5.67 -8.42
C LEU A 83 -9.35 -6.53 -9.13
N ARG A 84 -9.96 -7.43 -8.40
CA ARG A 84 -11.07 -8.24 -8.91
C ARG A 84 -12.36 -7.71 -8.34
N ILE A 85 -13.29 -7.36 -9.21
CA ILE A 85 -14.53 -6.69 -8.87
C ILE A 85 -15.70 -7.53 -9.33
N VAL A 86 -16.61 -7.84 -8.40
CA VAL A 86 -17.83 -8.56 -8.72
C VAL A 86 -18.95 -7.54 -8.81
N TYR A 87 -19.48 -7.34 -10.01
CA TYR A 87 -20.41 -6.26 -10.28
C TYR A 87 -21.70 -6.75 -10.91
N LEU A 88 -22.79 -6.04 -10.64
CA LEU A 88 -24.08 -6.33 -11.25
C LEU A 88 -24.23 -5.52 -12.54
N PRO A 89 -24.27 -6.17 -13.72
CA PRO A 89 -24.32 -5.44 -14.99
C PRO A 89 -25.49 -4.47 -15.12
N ARG A 90 -26.60 -4.75 -14.42
CA ARG A 90 -27.76 -3.84 -14.46
C ARG A 90 -27.45 -2.45 -13.91
N TYR A 91 -26.36 -2.29 -13.14
CA TYR A 91 -25.91 -1.00 -12.66
C TYR A 91 -24.74 -0.44 -13.46
N ALA A 92 -24.57 -0.89 -14.70
CA ALA A 92 -23.46 -0.43 -15.54
C ALA A 92 -23.41 1.08 -15.71
N GLY A 93 -24.55 1.76 -15.67
CA GLY A 93 -24.61 3.21 -15.75
C GLY A 93 -23.94 3.92 -14.56
N GLU A 94 -23.73 3.21 -13.47
CA GLU A 94 -23.10 3.75 -12.26
C GLU A 94 -21.62 3.43 -12.14
N LEU A 95 -21.05 2.69 -13.10
CA LEU A 95 -19.65 2.29 -13.08
C LEU A 95 -18.68 3.46 -12.98
N GLN A 96 -18.94 4.54 -13.72
CA GLN A 96 -18.05 5.70 -13.69
C GLN A 96 -17.96 6.29 -12.27
N GLY A 97 -19.11 6.41 -11.60
CA GLY A 97 -19.15 6.88 -10.21
C GLY A 97 -18.43 5.92 -9.27
N PHE A 98 -18.60 4.63 -9.48
CA PHE A 98 -17.92 3.61 -8.70
C PHE A 98 -16.41 3.69 -8.88
N PHE A 99 -15.91 3.89 -10.09
CA PHE A 99 -14.47 4.03 -10.33
C PHE A 99 -13.89 5.31 -9.72
N ARG A 100 -14.66 6.38 -9.66
CA ARG A 100 -14.24 7.57 -8.92
C ARG A 100 -14.08 7.26 -7.43
N PHE A 101 -15.03 6.54 -6.87
CA PHE A 101 -14.96 6.10 -5.49
C PHE A 101 -13.74 5.21 -5.25
N LEU A 102 -13.51 4.21 -6.12
CA LEU A 102 -12.33 3.35 -6.04
C LEU A 102 -11.04 4.16 -6.10
N GLY A 103 -10.99 5.16 -6.97
CA GLY A 103 -9.83 6.05 -7.07
C GLY A 103 -9.51 6.75 -5.77
N LEU A 104 -10.54 7.21 -5.05
CA LEU A 104 -10.35 7.81 -3.74
C LEU A 104 -9.83 6.81 -2.72
N ILE A 105 -10.32 5.58 -2.76
CA ILE A 105 -9.86 4.52 -1.86
C ILE A 105 -8.39 4.15 -2.16
N VAL A 106 -8.02 4.05 -3.43
CA VAL A 106 -6.64 3.79 -3.84
C VAL A 106 -5.72 4.91 -3.35
N ASP A 107 -6.09 6.17 -3.55
CA ASP A 107 -5.30 7.31 -3.09
C ASP A 107 -5.13 7.30 -1.57
N ARG A 108 -6.20 7.04 -0.85
CA ARG A 108 -6.14 6.94 0.61
C ARG A 108 -5.22 5.81 1.04
N SER A 109 -5.28 4.68 0.36
CA SER A 109 -4.42 3.53 0.67
C SER A 109 -2.95 3.88 0.47
N ASN A 110 -2.62 4.60 -0.60
CA ASN A 110 -1.26 5.09 -0.83
C ASN A 110 -0.78 5.98 0.31
N LYS A 111 -1.59 6.97 0.68
CA LYS A 111 -1.25 7.92 1.75
C LYS A 111 -1.07 7.24 3.09
N GLU A 112 -1.98 6.36 3.46
CA GLU A 112 -1.91 5.67 4.75
C GLU A 112 -0.73 4.69 4.80
N THR A 113 -0.41 4.04 3.70
CA THR A 113 0.76 3.16 3.62
C THR A 113 2.04 3.96 3.85
N HIS A 114 2.20 5.10 3.19
CA HIS A 114 3.37 5.96 3.38
C HIS A 114 3.46 6.47 4.81
N ARG A 115 2.35 6.89 5.39
CA ARG A 115 2.32 7.36 6.76
C ARG A 115 2.74 6.28 7.75
N THR A 116 2.26 5.08 7.56
CA THR A 116 2.63 3.94 8.41
C THR A 116 4.11 3.60 8.27
N GLU A 117 4.64 3.62 7.05
CA GLU A 117 6.05 3.38 6.80
C GLU A 117 6.93 4.42 7.50
N GLU A 118 6.57 5.69 7.42
CA GLU A 118 7.29 6.77 8.10
C GLU A 118 7.30 6.58 9.61
N LEU A 119 6.15 6.29 10.20
CA LEU A 119 6.04 6.08 11.64
C LEU A 119 6.88 4.89 12.09
N HIS A 120 6.84 3.80 11.33
CA HIS A 120 7.61 2.61 11.64
C HIS A 120 9.11 2.90 11.60
N THR A 121 9.56 3.59 10.59
CA THR A 121 10.98 3.96 10.43
C THR A 121 11.45 4.85 11.57
N SER A 122 10.67 5.87 11.92
CA SER A 122 10.99 6.76 13.03
C SER A 122 11.07 6.01 14.36
N SER A 123 10.12 5.15 14.63
CA SER A 123 10.14 4.33 15.86
C SER A 123 11.35 3.43 15.92
N THR A 124 11.73 2.82 14.82
CA THR A 124 12.90 1.96 14.73
C THR A 124 14.17 2.74 14.99
N GLN A 125 14.32 3.94 14.40
CA GLN A 125 15.47 4.78 14.61
C GLN A 125 15.60 5.23 16.07
N GLU A 126 14.51 5.61 16.70
CA GLU A 126 14.52 6.01 18.11
C GLU A 126 14.92 4.85 19.02
N ARG A 127 14.47 3.66 18.72
CA ARG A 127 14.84 2.45 19.46
C ARG A 127 16.34 2.17 19.31
N HIS A 128 16.87 2.26 18.10
CA HIS A 128 18.30 2.07 17.85
C HIS A 128 19.14 3.08 18.61
N LYS A 129 18.72 4.34 18.64
CA LYS A 129 19.40 5.39 19.42
C LYS A 129 19.39 5.08 20.90
N ALA A 130 18.27 4.63 21.42
CA ALA A 130 18.15 4.30 22.84
C ALA A 130 19.07 3.14 23.22
N GLU A 131 19.11 2.10 22.40
CA GLU A 131 19.99 0.95 22.62
C GLU A 131 21.46 1.36 22.58
N PHE A 132 21.82 2.18 21.62
CA PHE A 132 23.19 2.68 21.48
C PHE A 132 23.58 3.55 22.65
N ARG A 133 22.67 4.43 23.11
CA ARG A 133 22.91 5.28 24.30
C ARG A 133 23.20 4.43 25.53
N GLU A 134 22.44 3.33 25.72
CA GLU A 134 22.68 2.42 26.82
C GLU A 134 24.05 1.76 26.71
N ALA A 135 24.43 1.34 25.52
CA ALA A 135 25.76 0.77 25.30
C ALA A 135 26.87 1.77 25.64
N LEU A 136 26.69 3.03 25.25
CA LEU A 136 27.66 4.09 25.58
C LEU A 136 27.78 4.34 27.07
N ARG A 137 26.69 4.24 27.82
CA ARG A 137 26.70 4.44 29.27
C ARG A 137 27.46 3.35 30.00
N ARG A 138 27.59 2.18 29.40
CA ARG A 138 28.33 1.06 29.99
C ARG A 138 29.81 1.10 29.68
N ILE A 139 30.26 2.00 28.83
CA ILE A 139 31.67 2.11 28.49
C ILE A 139 32.41 2.74 29.66
N GLU A 140 33.48 2.11 30.08
CA GLU A 140 34.42 2.68 31.07
C GLU A 140 35.60 3.21 30.29
N LEU A 141 35.84 4.51 30.46
CA LEU A 141 36.97 5.15 29.81
C LEU A 141 38.24 4.75 30.53
N PRO A 142 39.32 4.42 29.79
CA PRO A 142 40.59 4.15 30.44
C PRO A 142 41.09 5.37 31.18
N THR A 143 41.52 5.18 32.42
CA THR A 143 42.08 6.21 33.27
C THR A 143 43.62 6.17 33.19
N GLY A 144 44.15 7.20 32.70
CA GLY A 144 45.58 7.28 32.62
C GLY A 144 46.12 7.46 31.27
#